data_b3bfa1dd2b53f1a984435d357aa66bf6
#
_entry.id   b3bfa1dd2b53f1a984435d357aa66bf6
#
_cell.length_a   1.000
_cell.length_b   1.000
_cell.length_c   1.000
_cell.angle_alpha   90.00
_cell.angle_beta   90.00
_cell.angle_gamma   90.00
#
_symmetry.space_group_name_H-M   'P 1'
#
loop_
_entity.id
_entity.type
_entity.pdbx_description
1 polymer ?
#
loop_
_entity_poly.entity_id
_entity_poly.type
_entity_poly.pdbx_seq_one_letter_code
_entity_poly.pdbx_strand_id
1 'polypeptide(L)'
;PDDKTAIFEALCDMYNSFDASISVQLSLISRHANKEDFKSSITIAPQNDDFDSIRAEYTEMLQTQLERGNNGLIKTKFLTFTIEAKDIKSARARLARIETDVLNNFKLLGVSARPMTGYERLKMLHGIFHPEGGQFAFEWDWLPASGLSVKDFISPSSFHFGETRTFRIGKRYGAVSFLQILAPEMHDRILTDFMEADGNIMVTMHIRGINQNEAIKMVKRKITDLDAMKIQEQKRAVRSGYDMD
;
A
#
# COMPACT_ATOMS: atom_id res chain seq x y z
N PRO A 1 -23.35 -7.93 11.20
CA PRO A 1 -22.70 -6.98 12.13
C PRO A 1 -21.52 -7.66 12.86
N ASP A 2 -21.71 -8.85 13.37
CA ASP A 2 -20.72 -9.56 14.21
C ASP A 2 -19.41 -9.86 13.45
N ASP A 3 -19.47 -10.24 12.17
CA ASP A 3 -18.29 -10.51 11.36
C ASP A 3 -17.43 -9.26 11.13
N LYS A 4 -18.04 -8.09 10.92
CA LYS A 4 -17.29 -6.84 10.72
C LYS A 4 -16.56 -6.43 11.99
N THR A 5 -17.20 -6.58 13.13
CA THR A 5 -16.59 -6.25 14.43
C THR A 5 -15.43 -7.18 14.74
N ALA A 6 -15.60 -8.48 14.52
CA ALA A 6 -14.54 -9.48 14.71
C ALA A 6 -13.32 -9.23 13.80
N ILE A 7 -13.55 -8.88 12.51
CA ILE A 7 -12.48 -8.52 11.59
C ILE A 7 -11.77 -7.24 12.05
N PHE A 8 -12.50 -6.24 12.51
CA PHE A 8 -11.93 -4.99 13.01
C PHE A 8 -11.09 -5.22 14.27
N GLU A 9 -11.58 -6.01 15.22
CA GLU A 9 -10.83 -6.38 16.43
C GLU A 9 -9.55 -7.13 16.09
N ALA A 10 -9.62 -8.14 15.22
CA ALA A 10 -8.44 -8.87 14.77
C ALA A 10 -7.43 -7.98 14.00
N LEU A 11 -7.90 -6.99 13.25
CA LEU A 11 -7.04 -5.99 12.62
C LEU A 11 -6.36 -5.08 13.64
N CYS A 12 -7.09 -4.64 14.66
CA CYS A 12 -6.53 -3.87 15.77
C CYS A 12 -5.47 -4.68 16.53
N ASP A 13 -5.73 -5.95 16.81
CA ASP A 13 -4.79 -6.84 17.49
C ASP A 13 -3.52 -7.04 16.66
N MET A 14 -3.65 -7.20 15.35
CA MET A 14 -2.50 -7.27 14.44
C MET A 14 -1.64 -6.00 14.52
N TYR A 15 -2.23 -4.80 14.47
CA TYR A 15 -1.46 -3.57 14.58
C TYR A 15 -0.87 -3.35 15.97
N ASN A 16 -1.57 -3.73 17.02
CA ASN A 16 -1.10 -3.65 18.41
C ASN A 16 0.02 -4.67 18.71
N SER A 17 0.19 -5.70 17.89
CA SER A 17 1.28 -6.66 18.04
C SER A 17 2.65 -6.09 17.66
N PHE A 18 2.68 -4.97 16.92
CA PHE A 18 3.93 -4.32 16.54
C PHE A 18 4.44 -3.42 17.67
N ASP A 19 5.65 -3.70 18.15
CA ASP A 19 6.30 -2.84 19.13
C ASP A 19 6.78 -1.50 18.52
N ALA A 20 7.12 -0.53 19.36
CA ALA A 20 7.53 0.81 18.94
C ALA A 20 8.81 0.85 18.09
N SER A 21 9.57 -0.26 18.00
CA SER A 21 10.80 -0.37 17.21
C SER A 21 10.54 -0.86 15.79
N ILE A 22 9.27 -1.21 15.46
CA ILE A 22 8.86 -1.66 14.14
C ILE A 22 8.10 -0.52 13.47
N SER A 23 8.57 -0.10 12.31
CA SER A 23 7.83 0.81 11.43
C SER A 23 7.12 0.00 10.35
N VAL A 24 5.82 0.18 10.23
CA VAL A 24 4.98 -0.53 9.27
C VAL A 24 4.47 0.45 8.23
N GLN A 25 4.51 0.05 6.98
CA GLN A 25 3.96 0.80 5.86
C GLN A 25 3.00 -0.09 5.08
N LEU A 26 1.73 0.30 5.03
CA LEU A 26 0.73 -0.30 4.16
C LEU A 26 0.63 0.54 2.89
N SER A 27 0.89 -0.06 1.75
CA SER A 27 0.79 0.60 0.44
C SER A 27 -0.27 -0.08 -0.39
N LEU A 28 -1.22 0.70 -0.88
CA LEU A 28 -2.27 0.32 -1.80
C LEU A 28 -1.95 0.96 -3.14
N ILE A 29 -1.78 0.16 -4.17
CA ILE A 29 -1.41 0.64 -5.50
C ILE A 29 -2.47 0.21 -6.49
N SER A 30 -3.08 1.19 -7.18
CA SER A 30 -3.93 0.99 -8.35
C SER A 30 -3.19 1.55 -9.55
N ARG A 31 -3.05 0.76 -10.59
CA ARG A 31 -2.39 1.21 -11.83
C ARG A 31 -3.05 0.56 -13.03
N HIS A 32 -3.01 1.26 -14.16
CA HIS A 32 -3.39 0.63 -15.42
C HIS A 32 -2.46 -0.55 -15.72
N ALA A 33 -3.07 -1.67 -16.08
CA ALA A 33 -2.32 -2.81 -16.58
C ALA A 33 -1.54 -2.39 -17.83
N ASN A 34 -0.26 -2.73 -17.90
CA ASN A 34 0.39 -2.71 -19.19
C ASN A 34 -0.30 -3.77 -20.06
N LYS A 35 -0.91 -3.34 -21.17
CA LYS A 35 -1.68 -4.23 -22.04
C LYS A 35 -0.88 -5.43 -22.52
N GLU A 36 0.42 -5.29 -22.72
CA GLU A 36 1.32 -6.37 -23.16
C GLU A 36 1.63 -7.35 -22.05
N ASP A 37 2.01 -6.89 -20.85
CA ASP A 37 2.26 -7.74 -19.68
C ASP A 37 1.00 -8.48 -19.27
N PHE A 38 -0.14 -7.81 -19.40
CA PHE A 38 -1.43 -8.38 -19.06
C PHE A 38 -1.87 -9.45 -20.06
N LYS A 39 -1.76 -9.17 -21.35
CA LYS A 39 -2.04 -10.16 -22.40
C LYS A 39 -1.15 -11.39 -22.23
N SER A 40 0.13 -11.21 -21.95
CA SER A 40 1.07 -12.32 -21.76
C SER A 40 0.72 -13.18 -20.52
N SER A 41 0.23 -12.58 -19.45
CA SER A 41 -0.09 -13.30 -18.20
C SER A 41 -1.34 -14.18 -18.29
N ILE A 42 -2.26 -13.89 -19.22
CA ILE A 42 -3.51 -14.65 -19.43
C ILE A 42 -3.51 -15.46 -20.73
N THR A 43 -2.49 -15.29 -21.56
CA THR A 43 -2.34 -16.07 -22.79
C THR A 43 -1.96 -17.50 -22.45
N ILE A 44 -2.80 -18.44 -22.82
CA ILE A 44 -2.49 -19.86 -22.71
C ILE A 44 -1.63 -20.25 -23.90
N ALA A 45 -0.40 -20.66 -23.62
CA ALA A 45 0.54 -21.06 -24.66
C ALA A 45 0.02 -22.27 -25.47
N PRO A 46 0.15 -22.28 -26.79
CA PRO A 46 -0.20 -23.43 -27.62
C PRO A 46 0.66 -24.64 -27.24
N GLN A 47 0.06 -25.81 -27.23
CA GLN A 47 0.75 -27.08 -26.94
C GLN A 47 0.96 -27.93 -28.18
N ASN A 48 0.57 -27.46 -29.37
CA ASN A 48 0.60 -28.14 -30.67
C ASN A 48 -0.27 -29.42 -30.67
N ASP A 49 -1.47 -29.32 -30.08
CA ASP A 49 -2.48 -30.36 -30.07
C ASP A 49 -3.82 -29.85 -30.63
N ASP A 50 -4.81 -30.73 -30.78
CA ASP A 50 -6.12 -30.41 -31.37
C ASP A 50 -6.95 -29.38 -30.53
N PHE A 51 -6.48 -29.02 -29.34
CA PHE A 51 -7.15 -28.08 -28.44
C PHE A 51 -6.60 -26.64 -28.52
N ASP A 52 -5.64 -26.37 -29.40
CA ASP A 52 -5.05 -25.03 -29.49
C ASP A 52 -6.04 -23.95 -29.96
N SER A 53 -7.01 -24.32 -30.77
CA SER A 53 -8.11 -23.43 -31.16
C SER A 53 -8.99 -23.03 -29.96
N ILE A 54 -9.27 -23.97 -29.06
CA ILE A 54 -10.04 -23.73 -27.84
C ILE A 54 -9.24 -22.86 -26.84
N ARG A 55 -7.92 -23.09 -26.73
CA ARG A 55 -7.04 -22.24 -25.89
C ARG A 55 -7.01 -20.80 -26.38
N ALA A 56 -6.96 -20.61 -27.70
CA ALA A 56 -6.97 -19.28 -28.31
C ALA A 56 -8.30 -18.55 -28.06
N GLU A 57 -9.43 -19.23 -28.26
CA GLU A 57 -10.77 -18.69 -28.02
C GLU A 57 -10.97 -18.35 -26.53
N TYR A 58 -10.56 -19.25 -25.63
CA TYR A 58 -10.62 -19.01 -24.20
C TYR A 58 -9.75 -17.82 -23.76
N THR A 59 -8.56 -17.69 -24.32
CA THR A 59 -7.66 -16.55 -24.11
C THR A 59 -8.31 -15.26 -24.55
N GLU A 60 -8.93 -15.23 -25.73
CA GLU A 60 -9.64 -14.04 -26.26
C GLU A 60 -10.85 -13.68 -25.38
N MET A 61 -11.61 -14.67 -24.94
CA MET A 61 -12.72 -14.46 -24.01
C MET A 61 -12.24 -13.86 -22.69
N LEU A 62 -11.16 -14.37 -22.10
CA LEU A 62 -10.57 -13.82 -20.88
C LEU A 62 -10.09 -12.37 -21.07
N GLN A 63 -9.43 -12.07 -22.19
CA GLN A 63 -8.98 -10.73 -22.52
C GLN A 63 -10.18 -9.76 -22.62
N THR A 64 -11.24 -10.16 -23.27
CA THR A 64 -12.46 -9.36 -23.43
C THR A 64 -13.18 -9.13 -22.09
N GLN A 65 -13.27 -10.16 -21.26
CA GLN A 65 -13.91 -10.06 -19.94
C GLN A 65 -13.15 -9.13 -19.00
N LEU A 66 -11.84 -9.17 -19.03
CA LEU A 66 -11.00 -8.32 -18.19
C LEU A 66 -10.97 -6.87 -18.64
N GLU A 67 -11.07 -6.61 -19.95
CA GLU A 67 -11.22 -5.25 -20.49
C GLU A 67 -12.55 -4.61 -20.06
N ARG A 68 -13.60 -5.41 -19.87
CA ARG A 68 -14.92 -4.95 -19.44
C ARG A 68 -15.08 -4.85 -17.91
N GLY A 69 -14.38 -5.67 -17.16
CA GLY A 69 -14.68 -5.87 -15.72
C GLY A 69 -13.97 -4.93 -14.75
N ASN A 70 -12.81 -4.36 -15.08
CA ASN A 70 -11.95 -3.66 -14.12
C ASN A 70 -11.32 -2.36 -14.65
N ASN A 71 -11.83 -1.76 -15.71
CA ASN A 71 -11.23 -0.60 -16.38
C ASN A 71 -9.72 -0.77 -16.66
N GLY A 72 -9.23 -2.01 -16.73
CA GLY A 72 -7.82 -2.33 -16.88
C GLY A 72 -6.93 -1.98 -15.67
N LEU A 73 -7.51 -1.80 -14.48
CA LEU A 73 -6.75 -1.48 -13.26
C LEU A 73 -6.29 -2.72 -12.53
N ILE A 74 -5.01 -2.79 -12.23
CA ILE A 74 -4.41 -3.77 -11.32
C ILE A 74 -4.28 -3.15 -9.94
N LYS A 75 -4.97 -3.75 -8.97
CA LYS A 75 -4.93 -3.35 -7.56
C LYS A 75 -4.01 -4.27 -6.78
N THR A 76 -2.98 -3.71 -6.15
CA THR A 76 -2.01 -4.46 -5.36
C THR A 76 -1.88 -3.85 -3.97
N LYS A 77 -1.69 -4.69 -2.96
CA LYS A 77 -1.51 -4.28 -1.57
C LYS A 77 -0.18 -4.82 -1.08
N PHE A 78 0.62 -3.96 -0.44
CA PHE A 78 1.91 -4.33 0.13
C PHE A 78 1.98 -3.91 1.58
N LEU A 79 2.46 -4.81 2.42
CA LEU A 79 2.85 -4.49 3.78
C LEU A 79 4.37 -4.54 3.84
N THR A 80 4.97 -3.42 4.25
CA THR A 80 6.42 -3.32 4.44
C THR A 80 6.69 -3.00 5.90
N PHE A 81 7.59 -3.74 6.53
CA PHE A 81 8.05 -3.44 7.88
C PHE A 81 9.55 -3.22 7.89
N THR A 82 9.96 -2.28 8.72
CA THR A 82 11.35 -1.86 8.87
C THR A 82 11.71 -1.90 10.33
N ILE A 83 12.90 -2.42 10.61
CA ILE A 83 13.46 -2.49 11.97
C ILE A 83 14.87 -1.91 11.98
N GLU A 84 15.29 -1.45 13.13
CA GLU A 84 16.69 -1.16 13.42
C GLU A 84 17.37 -2.38 14.06
N ALA A 85 18.57 -2.71 13.62
CA ALA A 85 19.36 -3.82 14.16
C ALA A 85 20.85 -3.49 14.11
N LYS A 86 21.61 -4.11 15.01
CA LYS A 86 23.06 -3.89 15.10
C LYS A 86 23.84 -4.52 13.95
N ASP A 87 23.35 -5.61 13.41
CA ASP A 87 23.98 -6.39 12.35
C ASP A 87 22.93 -7.13 11.50
N ILE A 88 23.35 -7.61 10.34
CA ILE A 88 22.48 -8.30 9.38
C ILE A 88 21.94 -9.62 9.94
N LYS A 89 22.73 -10.33 10.78
CA LYS A 89 22.31 -11.62 11.33
C LYS A 89 21.14 -11.45 12.30
N SER A 90 21.24 -10.49 13.23
CA SER A 90 20.16 -10.15 14.16
C SER A 90 18.94 -9.56 13.44
N ALA A 91 19.17 -8.72 12.41
CA ALA A 91 18.08 -8.21 11.56
C ALA A 91 17.30 -9.34 10.89
N ARG A 92 18.01 -10.29 10.28
CA ARG A 92 17.38 -11.42 9.57
C ARG A 92 16.53 -12.28 10.51
N ALA A 93 17.06 -12.63 11.68
CA ALA A 93 16.33 -13.43 12.66
C ALA A 93 15.05 -12.72 13.15
N ARG A 94 15.14 -11.42 13.42
CA ARG A 94 14.00 -10.62 13.86
C ARG A 94 12.96 -10.43 12.76
N LEU A 95 13.38 -10.13 11.53
CA LEU A 95 12.48 -9.99 10.39
C LEU A 95 11.76 -11.29 10.07
N ALA A 96 12.42 -12.44 10.12
CA ALA A 96 11.79 -13.74 9.92
C ALA A 96 10.70 -14.04 10.96
N ARG A 97 10.91 -13.64 12.21
CA ARG A 97 9.87 -13.76 13.25
C ARG A 97 8.68 -12.86 12.96
N ILE A 98 8.92 -11.58 12.65
CA ILE A 98 7.85 -10.63 12.31
C ILE A 98 7.06 -11.14 11.08
N GLU A 99 7.74 -11.65 10.07
CA GLU A 99 7.12 -12.24 8.88
C GLU A 99 6.17 -13.39 9.26
N THR A 100 6.63 -14.30 10.12
CA THR A 100 5.81 -15.43 10.58
C THR A 100 4.57 -14.95 11.34
N ASP A 101 4.74 -14.00 12.25
CA ASP A 101 3.66 -13.44 13.07
C ASP A 101 2.62 -12.72 12.18
N VAL A 102 3.07 -11.93 11.20
CA VAL A 102 2.22 -11.23 10.24
C VAL A 102 1.45 -12.20 9.35
N LEU A 103 2.11 -13.23 8.82
CA LEU A 103 1.44 -14.25 7.99
C LEU A 103 0.38 -15.02 8.77
N ASN A 104 0.64 -15.35 10.03
CA ASN A 104 -0.32 -16.01 10.90
C ASN A 104 -1.53 -15.09 11.18
N ASN A 105 -1.31 -13.81 11.46
CA ASN A 105 -2.38 -12.84 11.67
C ASN A 105 -3.25 -12.68 10.41
N PHE A 106 -2.64 -12.58 9.24
CA PHE A 106 -3.39 -12.53 7.98
C PHE A 106 -4.21 -13.81 7.74
N LYS A 107 -3.66 -14.97 8.08
CA LYS A 107 -4.39 -16.24 7.98
C LYS A 107 -5.61 -16.27 8.89
N LEU A 108 -5.51 -15.74 10.11
CA LEU A 108 -6.64 -15.59 11.04
C LEU A 108 -7.72 -14.64 10.48
N LEU A 109 -7.32 -13.60 9.76
CA LEU A 109 -8.21 -12.68 9.06
C LEU A 109 -8.80 -13.25 7.75
N GLY A 110 -8.47 -14.48 7.38
CA GLY A 110 -8.89 -15.08 6.11
C GLY A 110 -8.21 -14.46 4.88
N VAL A 111 -7.09 -13.74 5.07
CA VAL A 111 -6.35 -13.06 4.01
C VAL A 111 -5.14 -13.90 3.61
N SER A 112 -4.97 -14.11 2.31
CA SER A 112 -3.77 -14.74 1.77
C SER A 112 -2.67 -13.70 1.57
N ALA A 113 -1.50 -13.94 2.15
CA ALA A 113 -0.32 -13.11 1.99
C ALA A 113 0.92 -13.98 1.78
N ARG A 114 1.90 -13.46 1.07
CA ARG A 114 3.19 -14.10 0.86
C ARG A 114 4.33 -13.09 0.90
N PRO A 115 5.52 -13.47 1.34
CA PRO A 115 6.69 -12.61 1.26
C PRO A 115 7.07 -12.35 -0.19
N MET A 116 7.58 -11.14 -0.45
CA MET A 116 8.15 -10.77 -1.74
C MET A 116 9.62 -11.12 -1.78
N THR A 117 10.07 -11.65 -2.91
CA THR A 117 11.49 -11.78 -3.22
C THR A 117 12.12 -10.41 -3.50
N GLY A 118 13.45 -10.32 -3.41
CA GLY A 118 14.18 -9.10 -3.76
C GLY A 118 13.93 -8.67 -5.21
N TYR A 119 13.87 -9.63 -6.14
CA TYR A 119 13.55 -9.36 -7.55
C TYR A 119 12.14 -8.79 -7.72
N GLU A 120 11.13 -9.40 -7.10
CA GLU A 120 9.74 -8.90 -7.16
C GLU A 120 9.63 -7.48 -6.59
N ARG A 121 10.36 -7.18 -5.51
CA ARG A 121 10.41 -5.84 -4.94
C ARG A 121 11.02 -4.83 -5.91
N LEU A 122 12.11 -5.17 -6.58
CA LEU A 122 12.73 -4.30 -7.58
C LEU A 122 11.80 -4.10 -8.78
N LYS A 123 11.15 -5.16 -9.27
CA LYS A 123 10.16 -5.09 -10.36
C LYS A 123 8.98 -4.19 -9.98
N MET A 124 8.48 -4.30 -8.74
CA MET A 124 7.42 -3.42 -8.23
C MET A 124 7.87 -1.96 -8.22
N LEU A 125 9.05 -1.65 -7.66
CA LEU A 125 9.59 -0.29 -7.61
C LEU A 125 9.83 0.27 -9.02
N HIS A 126 10.39 -0.52 -9.92
CA HIS A 126 10.53 -0.15 -11.33
C HIS A 126 9.18 0.25 -11.92
N GLY A 127 8.12 -0.54 -11.71
CA GLY A 127 6.79 -0.23 -12.21
C GLY A 127 6.18 1.06 -11.64
N ILE A 128 6.55 1.47 -10.43
CA ILE A 128 6.14 2.76 -9.84
C ILE A 128 6.87 3.92 -10.53
N PHE A 129 8.17 3.78 -10.77
CA PHE A 129 8.99 4.82 -11.39
C PHE A 129 8.92 4.87 -12.91
N HIS A 130 8.31 3.86 -13.54
CA HIS A 130 8.09 3.81 -14.98
C HIS A 130 6.58 3.70 -15.29
N PRO A 131 5.80 4.78 -15.03
CA PRO A 131 4.34 4.76 -15.18
C PRO A 131 3.89 4.64 -16.65
N GLU A 132 4.79 4.80 -17.59
CA GLU A 132 4.52 4.59 -19.01
C GLU A 132 4.61 3.11 -19.42
N GLY A 133 5.01 2.27 -18.48
CA GLY A 133 5.37 0.88 -18.74
C GLY A 133 6.85 0.76 -19.11
N GLY A 134 7.27 -0.47 -19.36
CA GLY A 134 8.65 -0.81 -19.72
C GLY A 134 8.99 -2.18 -19.16
N GLN A 135 9.77 -2.92 -19.91
CA GLN A 135 10.23 -4.21 -19.47
C GLN A 135 11.29 -4.04 -18.36
N PHE A 136 11.09 -4.66 -17.22
CA PHE A 136 12.10 -4.70 -16.16
C PHE A 136 13.13 -5.79 -16.50
N ALA A 137 14.27 -5.37 -16.99
CA ALA A 137 15.41 -6.25 -17.26
C ALA A 137 16.41 -6.12 -16.11
N PHE A 138 16.59 -7.16 -15.32
CA PHE A 138 17.51 -7.20 -14.19
C PHE A 138 17.89 -8.63 -13.85
N GLU A 139 19.19 -8.87 -13.66
CA GLU A 139 19.75 -10.10 -13.11
C GLU A 139 20.80 -9.76 -12.05
N TRP A 140 20.87 -10.55 -10.99
CA TRP A 140 21.77 -10.30 -9.86
C TRP A 140 23.25 -10.32 -10.29
N ASP A 141 23.60 -11.16 -11.26
CA ASP A 141 24.97 -11.31 -11.77
C ASP A 141 25.45 -10.09 -12.55
N TRP A 142 24.56 -9.19 -12.95
CA TRP A 142 24.94 -7.96 -13.62
C TRP A 142 25.56 -6.93 -12.68
N LEU A 143 25.23 -6.95 -11.39
CA LEU A 143 25.70 -5.95 -10.43
C LEU A 143 27.24 -5.94 -10.29
N PRO A 144 27.90 -7.09 -10.03
CA PRO A 144 29.36 -7.10 -9.92
C PRO A 144 30.06 -6.78 -11.24
N ALA A 145 29.48 -7.17 -12.36
CA ALA A 145 30.07 -6.99 -13.69
C ALA A 145 29.97 -5.56 -14.22
N SER A 146 28.84 -4.86 -13.91
CA SER A 146 28.57 -3.52 -14.43
C SER A 146 29.05 -2.39 -13.53
N GLY A 147 29.30 -2.65 -12.24
CA GLY A 147 29.56 -1.61 -11.24
C GLY A 147 28.34 -0.74 -10.91
N LEU A 148 27.16 -1.10 -11.44
CA LEU A 148 25.90 -0.43 -11.17
C LEU A 148 25.31 -0.90 -9.84
N SER A 149 24.43 -0.10 -9.27
CA SER A 149 23.65 -0.45 -8.09
C SER A 149 22.22 -0.84 -8.50
N VAL A 150 21.48 -1.52 -7.61
CA VAL A 150 20.07 -1.85 -7.85
C VAL A 150 19.21 -0.61 -8.14
N LYS A 151 19.63 0.57 -7.65
CA LYS A 151 18.93 1.84 -7.89
C LYS A 151 18.96 2.25 -9.36
N ASP A 152 20.05 1.95 -10.05
CA ASP A 152 20.22 2.33 -11.46
C ASP A 152 19.25 1.57 -12.36
N PHE A 153 18.84 0.36 -11.96
CA PHE A 153 17.87 -0.46 -12.70
C PHE A 153 16.41 -0.07 -12.45
N ILE A 154 16.12 0.63 -11.36
CA ILE A 154 14.75 1.06 -11.01
C ILE A 154 14.52 2.55 -11.24
N SER A 155 15.58 3.34 -11.36
CA SER A 155 15.46 4.79 -11.53
C SER A 155 14.88 5.14 -12.89
N PRO A 156 13.97 6.11 -12.98
CA PRO A 156 13.46 6.58 -14.24
C PRO A 156 14.53 7.41 -14.99
N SER A 157 14.38 7.52 -16.30
CA SER A 157 15.30 8.28 -17.15
C SER A 157 15.34 9.79 -16.83
N SER A 158 14.26 10.34 -16.28
CA SER A 158 14.20 11.75 -15.91
C SER A 158 13.16 12.03 -14.82
N PHE A 159 13.56 12.91 -13.89
CA PHE A 159 12.67 13.59 -12.95
C PHE A 159 12.70 15.09 -13.22
N HIS A 160 11.55 15.74 -13.12
CA HIS A 160 11.45 17.18 -13.19
C HIS A 160 10.54 17.71 -12.09
N PHE A 161 11.07 18.61 -11.25
CA PHE A 161 10.41 19.23 -10.10
C PHE A 161 10.31 20.75 -10.24
N GLY A 162 10.05 21.24 -11.46
CA GLY A 162 9.97 22.67 -11.74
C GLY A 162 8.69 23.36 -11.28
N GLU A 163 7.65 22.60 -10.93
CA GLU A 163 6.37 23.12 -10.49
C GLU A 163 6.13 22.88 -9.01
N THR A 164 5.36 23.77 -8.37
CA THR A 164 5.15 23.72 -6.90
C THR A 164 4.21 22.61 -6.44
N ARG A 165 3.31 22.11 -7.30
CA ARG A 165 2.27 21.15 -6.95
C ARG A 165 2.39 19.83 -7.70
N THR A 166 3.18 19.78 -8.76
CA THR A 166 3.34 18.62 -9.61
C THR A 166 4.80 18.31 -9.85
N PHE A 167 5.07 17.07 -10.18
CA PHE A 167 6.35 16.62 -10.69
C PHE A 167 6.13 15.84 -11.97
N ARG A 168 7.18 15.65 -12.77
CA ARG A 168 7.13 14.85 -13.98
C ARG A 168 8.14 13.72 -13.92
N ILE A 169 7.69 12.53 -14.29
CA ILE A 169 8.53 11.34 -14.50
C ILE A 169 8.37 10.94 -15.97
N GLY A 170 9.44 11.05 -16.75
CA GLY A 170 9.34 10.85 -18.20
C GLY A 170 8.33 11.84 -18.81
N LYS A 171 7.28 11.32 -19.43
CA LYS A 171 6.17 12.12 -20.01
C LYS A 171 4.96 12.24 -19.08
N ARG A 172 4.94 11.57 -17.95
CA ARG A 172 3.79 11.56 -17.02
C ARG A 172 3.94 12.62 -15.94
N TYR A 173 2.83 13.25 -15.60
CA TYR A 173 2.73 14.15 -14.46
C TYR A 173 2.22 13.41 -13.24
N GLY A 174 2.76 13.76 -12.09
CA GLY A 174 2.34 13.26 -10.80
C GLY A 174 2.14 14.38 -9.80
N ALA A 175 1.33 14.12 -8.78
CA ALA A 175 1.15 14.99 -7.63
C ALA A 175 1.15 14.12 -6.37
N VAL A 176 1.62 14.70 -5.26
CA VAL A 176 1.58 14.07 -3.95
C VAL A 176 0.73 14.92 -3.02
N SER A 177 -0.17 14.27 -2.34
CA SER A 177 -0.99 14.88 -1.30
C SER A 177 -0.88 14.07 -0.02
N PHE A 178 -1.02 14.71 1.12
CA PHE A 178 -1.08 14.02 2.41
C PHE A 178 -2.33 14.47 3.17
N LEU A 179 -2.89 13.53 3.91
CA LEU A 179 -4.04 13.79 4.74
C LEU A 179 -3.58 14.47 6.04
N GLN A 180 -3.87 15.75 6.17
CA GLN A 180 -3.45 16.56 7.30
C GLN A 180 -4.46 16.52 8.45
N ILE A 181 -5.74 16.55 8.13
CA ILE A 181 -6.83 16.57 9.09
C ILE A 181 -7.82 15.47 8.68
N LEU A 182 -8.10 14.57 9.60
CA LEU A 182 -9.15 13.56 9.42
C LEU A 182 -10.51 14.20 9.73
N ALA A 183 -11.49 13.92 8.89
CA ALA A 183 -12.87 14.26 9.23
C ALA A 183 -13.31 13.48 10.47
N PRO A 184 -14.22 14.04 11.31
CA PRO A 184 -14.74 13.32 12.48
C PRO A 184 -15.40 11.99 12.11
N GLU A 185 -16.02 11.94 10.95
CA GLU A 185 -16.61 10.73 10.38
C GLU A 185 -16.03 10.48 8.98
N MET A 186 -15.60 9.25 8.75
CA MET A 186 -15.11 8.80 7.47
C MET A 186 -15.87 7.56 7.03
N HIS A 187 -16.22 7.49 5.75
CA HIS A 187 -16.86 6.31 5.19
C HIS A 187 -15.86 5.15 5.08
N ASP A 188 -16.32 3.94 5.39
CA ASP A 188 -15.55 2.68 5.31
C ASP A 188 -14.95 2.45 3.91
N ARG A 189 -15.53 3.06 2.88
CA ARG A 189 -15.18 2.85 1.47
C ARG A 189 -14.10 3.78 0.92
N ILE A 190 -13.61 4.75 1.69
CA ILE A 190 -12.68 5.77 1.18
C ILE A 190 -11.45 5.17 0.48
N LEU A 191 -10.87 4.12 1.03
CA LEU A 191 -9.72 3.45 0.41
C LEU A 191 -10.12 2.69 -0.86
N THR A 192 -11.32 2.13 -0.89
CA THR A 192 -11.87 1.47 -2.07
C THR A 192 -12.11 2.48 -3.18
N ASP A 193 -12.70 3.61 -2.86
CA ASP A 193 -13.00 4.67 -3.84
C ASP A 193 -11.70 5.23 -4.46
N PHE A 194 -10.64 5.42 -3.66
CA PHE A 194 -9.33 5.77 -4.20
C PHE A 194 -8.76 4.69 -5.13
N MET A 195 -8.94 3.42 -4.79
CA MET A 195 -8.42 2.31 -5.60
C MET A 195 -9.27 2.03 -6.84
N GLU A 196 -10.49 2.56 -6.92
CA GLU A 196 -11.39 2.43 -8.07
C GLU A 196 -11.34 3.65 -9.00
N ALA A 197 -10.74 4.74 -8.55
CA ALA A 197 -10.57 5.92 -9.38
C ALA A 197 -9.68 5.61 -10.60
N ASP A 198 -10.07 6.15 -11.74
CA ASP A 198 -9.36 5.96 -13.00
C ASP A 198 -8.00 6.69 -12.96
N GLY A 199 -6.93 5.91 -12.93
CA GLY A 199 -5.57 6.45 -12.89
C GLY A 199 -4.57 5.57 -12.13
N ASN A 200 -3.31 5.99 -12.18
CA ASN A 200 -2.26 5.40 -11.37
C ASN A 200 -2.25 6.07 -9.99
N ILE A 201 -2.76 5.39 -9.00
CA ILE A 201 -2.90 5.92 -7.64
C ILE A 201 -2.13 5.02 -6.67
N MET A 202 -1.38 5.65 -5.78
CA MET A 202 -0.72 4.99 -4.66
C MET A 202 -1.13 5.68 -3.36
N VAL A 203 -1.77 4.93 -2.48
CA VAL A 203 -2.08 5.35 -1.12
C VAL A 203 -1.14 4.65 -0.17
N THR A 204 -0.46 5.40 0.68
CA THR A 204 0.48 4.86 1.66
C THR A 204 0.10 5.30 3.06
N MET A 205 -0.02 4.34 3.96
CA MET A 205 -0.23 4.56 5.39
C MET A 205 1.03 4.17 6.15
N HIS A 206 1.61 5.11 6.88
CA HIS A 206 2.72 4.85 7.79
C HIS A 206 2.18 4.64 9.20
N ILE A 207 2.47 3.49 9.77
CA ILE A 207 1.98 3.06 11.08
C ILE A 207 3.19 2.84 11.97
N ARG A 208 3.19 3.46 13.13
CA ARG A 208 4.26 3.31 14.12
C ARG A 208 3.65 3.05 15.48
N GLY A 209 4.15 2.01 16.15
CA GLY A 209 3.84 1.75 17.54
C GLY A 209 4.38 2.87 18.44
N ILE A 210 3.66 3.17 19.52
CA ILE A 210 4.06 4.14 20.54
C ILE A 210 4.30 3.38 21.83
N ASN A 211 5.35 3.71 22.56
CA ASN A 211 5.59 3.14 23.87
C ASN A 211 4.41 3.42 24.81
N GLN A 212 4.04 2.43 25.62
CA GLN A 212 2.87 2.51 26.50
C GLN A 212 2.88 3.76 27.40
N ASN A 213 4.03 4.15 27.93
CA ASN A 213 4.16 5.35 28.75
C ASN A 213 3.87 6.65 27.97
N GLU A 214 4.30 6.71 26.72
CA GLU A 214 4.03 7.85 25.83
C GLU A 214 2.56 7.85 25.41
N ALA A 215 2.00 6.69 25.08
CA ALA A 215 0.59 6.55 24.74
C ALA A 215 -0.31 7.02 25.88
N ILE A 216 -0.05 6.61 27.13
CA ILE A 216 -0.78 7.06 28.32
C ILE A 216 -0.69 8.57 28.47
N LYS A 217 0.50 9.17 28.28
CA LYS A 217 0.67 10.63 28.37
C LYS A 217 -0.13 11.35 27.27
N MET A 218 -0.09 10.84 26.04
CA MET A 218 -0.83 11.40 24.90
C MET A 218 -2.35 11.34 25.14
N VAL A 219 -2.86 10.20 25.60
CA VAL A 219 -4.30 10.03 25.90
C VAL A 219 -4.74 10.98 27.03
N LYS A 220 -3.97 11.04 28.13
CA LYS A 220 -4.27 11.97 29.25
C LYS A 220 -4.29 13.42 28.76
N ARG A 221 -3.30 13.83 27.97
CA ARG A 221 -3.25 15.19 27.40
C ARG A 221 -4.47 15.46 26.52
N LYS A 222 -4.84 14.50 25.66
CA LYS A 222 -6.00 14.66 24.78
C LYS A 222 -7.32 14.76 25.55
N ILE A 223 -7.49 13.97 26.62
CA ILE A 223 -8.66 14.09 27.52
C ILE A 223 -8.71 15.49 28.13
N THR A 224 -7.59 15.98 28.67
CA THR A 224 -7.53 17.33 29.27
C THR A 224 -7.87 18.43 28.25
N ASP A 225 -7.38 18.30 27.00
CA ASP A 225 -7.67 19.24 25.92
C ASP A 225 -9.15 19.23 25.55
N LEU A 226 -9.78 18.03 25.48
CA LEU A 226 -11.21 17.87 25.21
C LEU A 226 -12.08 18.44 26.33
N ASP A 227 -11.72 18.19 27.59
CA ASP A 227 -12.41 18.77 28.74
C ASP A 227 -12.35 20.31 28.74
N ALA A 228 -11.16 20.86 28.40
CA ALA A 228 -11.01 22.30 28.29
C ALA A 228 -11.86 22.88 27.14
N MET A 229 -11.93 22.19 25.99
CA MET A 229 -12.79 22.59 24.86
C MET A 229 -14.27 22.54 25.25
N LYS A 230 -14.71 21.47 25.91
CA LYS A 230 -16.09 21.32 26.40
C LYS A 230 -16.49 22.46 27.34
N ILE A 231 -15.63 22.80 28.29
CA ILE A 231 -15.86 23.92 29.21
C ILE A 231 -15.94 25.27 28.43
N GLN A 232 -15.11 25.43 27.41
CA GLN A 232 -15.13 26.62 26.58
C GLN A 232 -16.40 26.74 25.75
N GLU A 233 -16.89 25.63 25.19
CA GLU A 233 -18.16 25.58 24.44
C GLU A 233 -19.34 25.84 25.33
N GLN A 234 -19.38 25.24 26.52
CA GLN A 234 -20.42 25.54 27.50
C GLN A 234 -20.46 27.01 27.90
N LYS A 235 -19.31 27.62 28.15
CA LYS A 235 -19.22 29.09 28.43
C LYS A 235 -19.70 29.95 27.26
N ARG A 236 -19.45 29.52 26.02
CA ARG A 236 -19.97 30.20 24.82
C ARG A 236 -21.49 30.04 24.69
N ALA A 237 -22.01 28.82 24.91
CA ALA A 237 -23.44 28.55 24.87
C ALA A 237 -24.23 29.38 25.91
N VAL A 238 -23.74 29.43 27.14
CA VAL A 238 -24.33 30.29 28.20
C VAL A 238 -24.30 31.77 27.83
N ARG A 239 -23.20 32.26 27.21
CA ARG A 239 -23.11 33.65 26.72
C ARG A 239 -24.07 33.94 25.58
N SER A 240 -24.38 32.95 24.72
CA SER A 240 -25.29 33.09 23.58
C SER A 240 -26.74 32.79 23.91
N GLY A 241 -27.08 32.51 25.20
CA GLY A 241 -28.45 32.22 25.65
C GLY A 241 -29.01 30.88 25.21
N TYR A 242 -28.14 29.96 24.77
CA TYR A 242 -28.51 28.57 24.50
C TYR A 242 -28.12 27.71 25.71
N ASP A 243 -29.12 27.13 26.39
CA ASP A 243 -28.90 26.06 27.34
C ASP A 243 -28.69 24.76 26.55
N MET A 244 -27.54 24.15 26.75
CA MET A 244 -27.28 22.80 26.22
C MET A 244 -27.49 21.82 27.41
N ASP A 245 -28.63 21.18 27.40
CA ASP A 245 -28.89 19.98 28.21
C ASP A 245 -28.05 18.79 27.75
#